data_7379ae7ed6e306aafe5fc44fd2e210ca
#
_entry.id   7379ae7ed6e306aafe5fc44fd2e210ca
#
_cell.length_a   1.000
_cell.length_b   1.000
_cell.length_c   1.000
_cell.angle_alpha   90.00
_cell.angle_beta   90.00
_cell.angle_gamma   90.00
#
_symmetry.space_group_name_H-M   'P 1'
#
loop_
_entity.id
_entity.type
_entity.pdbx_description
1 polymer ?
#
loop_
_entity_poly.entity_id
_entity_poly.type
_entity_poly.pdbx_seq_one_letter_code
_entity_poly.pdbx_strand_id
1 'polypeptide(L)' 'MIIFKGKRVVDLEVDGVDGRDYPDFSDAYFSYACYEDGTELTDDELNELTESHGDVVNEMAFDSSH' A
#
# COMPACT_ATOMS: atom_id res chain seq x y z
N MET A 1 -5.54 4.59 -8.88
CA MET A 1 -6.11 5.52 -7.87
C MET A 1 -6.89 4.75 -6.85
N ILE A 2 -6.67 5.03 -5.58
CA ILE A 2 -7.34 4.34 -4.48
C ILE A 2 -8.33 5.31 -3.82
N ILE A 3 -9.54 4.83 -3.60
CA ILE A 3 -10.54 5.55 -2.79
C ILE A 3 -10.72 4.74 -1.50
N PHE A 4 -10.53 5.37 -0.36
CA PHE A 4 -10.62 4.73 0.95
C PHE A 4 -11.38 5.65 1.89
N LYS A 5 -12.43 5.11 2.51
CA LYS A 5 -13.33 5.88 3.39
C LYS A 5 -13.89 7.13 2.73
N GLY A 6 -14.18 7.02 1.42
CA GLY A 6 -14.76 8.11 0.64
C GLY A 6 -13.80 9.19 0.22
N LYS A 7 -12.51 9.01 0.47
CA LYS A 7 -11.48 9.99 0.10
C LYS A 7 -10.44 9.35 -0.81
N ARG A 8 -9.87 10.17 -1.69
CA ARG A 8 -8.80 9.73 -2.57
C ARG A 8 -7.50 9.63 -1.77
N VAL A 9 -6.82 8.50 -1.90
CA VAL A 9 -5.53 8.28 -1.23
C VAL A 9 -4.40 8.51 -2.24
N VAL A 10 -3.42 9.29 -1.82
CA VAL A 10 -2.25 9.64 -2.65
C VAL A 10 -0.97 9.35 -1.86
N ASP A 11 0.19 9.53 -2.48
CA ASP A 11 1.50 9.38 -1.85
C ASP A 11 1.67 8.03 -1.15
N LEU A 12 1.31 6.96 -1.85
CA LEU A 12 1.43 5.61 -1.33
C LEU A 12 2.89 5.14 -1.33
N GLU A 13 3.30 4.52 -0.23
CA GLU A 13 4.60 3.86 -0.13
C GLU A 13 4.41 2.43 0.37
N VAL A 14 5.15 1.50 -0.22
CA VAL A 14 5.09 0.08 0.13
C VAL A 14 6.44 -0.36 0.70
N ASP A 15 6.40 -1.12 1.78
CA ASP A 15 7.58 -1.69 2.41
C ASP A 15 7.41 -3.20 2.52
N GLY A 16 8.43 -3.89 3.05
CA GLY A 16 8.39 -5.33 3.22
C GLY A 16 8.54 -6.10 1.92
N VAL A 17 9.07 -5.47 0.87
CA VAL A 17 9.27 -6.14 -0.41
C VAL A 17 10.52 -7.00 -0.32
N ASP A 18 10.36 -8.31 -0.49
CA ASP A 18 11.46 -9.28 -0.47
C ASP A 18 11.43 -10.07 -1.77
N GLY A 19 12.53 -10.05 -2.49
CA GLY A 19 12.65 -10.78 -3.75
C GLY A 19 12.42 -12.28 -3.63
N ARG A 20 12.60 -12.83 -2.43
CA ARG A 20 12.36 -14.26 -2.17
C ARG A 20 10.86 -14.59 -2.16
N ASP A 21 10.00 -13.62 -1.95
CA ASP A 21 8.56 -13.80 -1.97
C ASP A 21 7.96 -13.62 -3.36
N TYR A 22 8.79 -13.32 -4.35
CA TYR A 22 8.33 -13.17 -5.72
C TYR A 22 7.63 -14.44 -6.21
N PRO A 23 6.50 -14.33 -6.89
CA PRO A 23 5.82 -13.11 -7.30
C PRO A 23 4.74 -12.60 -6.34
N ASP A 24 4.50 -13.29 -5.23
CA ASP A 24 3.38 -13.00 -4.35
C ASP A 24 3.62 -11.81 -3.41
N PHE A 25 4.86 -11.59 -2.97
CA PHE A 25 5.22 -10.51 -2.05
C PHE A 25 4.27 -10.46 -0.85
N SER A 26 4.07 -11.61 -0.20
CA SER A 26 3.07 -11.75 0.88
C SER A 26 3.35 -10.88 2.10
N ASP A 27 4.61 -10.46 2.28
CA ASP A 27 5.00 -9.60 3.41
C ASP A 27 4.93 -8.11 3.09
N ALA A 28 4.64 -7.74 1.85
CA ALA A 28 4.55 -6.34 1.46
C ALA A 28 3.29 -5.69 2.04
N TYR A 29 3.43 -4.43 2.43
CA TYR A 29 2.34 -3.68 3.05
C TYR A 29 2.52 -2.19 2.77
N PHE A 30 1.44 -1.42 2.92
CA PHE A 30 1.53 0.03 2.84
C PHE A 30 2.19 0.56 4.11
N SER A 31 3.35 1.19 3.95
CA SER A 31 4.08 1.78 5.07
C SER A 31 3.72 3.24 5.28
N TYR A 32 3.22 3.90 4.25
CA TYR A 32 2.82 5.29 4.31
C TYR A 32 1.77 5.57 3.24
N ALA A 33 0.82 6.41 3.59
CA ALA A 33 -0.16 6.94 2.63
C ALA A 33 -0.78 8.20 3.22
N CYS A 34 -1.30 9.07 2.37
CA CYS A 34 -2.08 10.20 2.83
C CYS A 34 -3.25 10.45 1.90
N TYR A 35 -4.27 11.11 2.44
CA TYR A 35 -5.43 11.53 1.67
C TYR A 35 -5.10 12.78 0.85
N GLU A 36 -5.91 13.03 -0.17
CA GLU A 36 -5.70 14.19 -1.05
C GLU A 36 -5.77 15.53 -0.31
N ASP A 37 -6.40 15.55 0.86
CA ASP A 37 -6.48 16.74 1.71
C ASP A 37 -5.23 16.93 2.59
N GLY A 38 -4.26 16.04 2.50
CA GLY A 38 -3.03 16.11 3.27
C GLY A 38 -3.05 15.36 4.59
N THR A 39 -4.15 14.72 4.94
CA THR A 39 -4.26 13.92 6.17
C THR A 39 -3.54 12.59 5.99
N GLU A 40 -2.60 12.29 6.88
CA GLU A 40 -1.89 11.00 6.85
C GLU A 40 -2.76 9.89 7.44
N LEU A 41 -2.63 8.70 6.87
CA LEU A 41 -3.31 7.53 7.39
C LEU A 41 -2.63 7.07 8.69
N THR A 42 -3.44 6.58 9.62
CA THR A 42 -2.92 5.96 10.86
C THR A 42 -2.43 4.54 10.54
N ASP A 43 -1.71 3.94 11.50
CA ASP A 43 -1.25 2.55 11.35
C ASP A 43 -2.40 1.59 11.12
N ASP A 44 -3.50 1.78 11.85
CA ASP A 44 -4.70 0.95 11.67
C ASP A 44 -5.29 1.11 10.27
N GLU A 45 -5.32 2.34 9.77
CA GLU A 45 -5.81 2.62 8.42
C GLU A 45 -4.90 2.01 7.35
N LEU A 46 -3.60 2.08 7.57
CA LEU A 46 -2.63 1.47 6.65
C LEU A 46 -2.81 -0.04 6.58
N ASN A 47 -3.00 -0.69 7.73
CA ASN A 47 -3.25 -2.13 7.79
C ASN A 47 -4.55 -2.50 7.07
N GLU A 48 -5.60 -1.73 7.30
CA GLU A 48 -6.89 -1.96 6.66
C GLU A 48 -6.79 -1.78 5.15
N LEU A 49 -6.08 -0.74 4.73
CA LEU A 49 -5.87 -0.48 3.31
C LEU A 49 -5.07 -1.60 2.66
N THR A 50 -4.05 -2.10 3.34
CA THR A 50 -3.24 -3.22 2.86
C THR A 50 -4.10 -4.46 2.65
N GLU A 51 -4.99 -4.75 3.57
CA GLU A 51 -5.87 -5.91 3.45
C GLU A 51 -6.90 -5.76 2.34
N SER A 52 -7.48 -4.57 2.21
CA SER A 52 -8.54 -4.34 1.22
C SER A 52 -7.99 -4.13 -0.19
N HIS A 53 -6.73 -3.72 -0.32
CA HIS A 53 -6.11 -3.42 -1.62
C HIS A 53 -4.81 -4.20 -1.79
N GLY A 54 -4.83 -5.49 -1.44
CA GLY A 54 -3.66 -6.35 -1.56
C GLY A 54 -3.13 -6.46 -2.98
N ASP A 55 -4.01 -6.39 -3.97
CA ASP A 55 -3.62 -6.40 -5.38
C ASP A 55 -2.78 -5.18 -5.73
N VAL A 56 -3.11 -4.01 -5.19
CA VAL A 56 -2.35 -2.78 -5.40
C VAL A 56 -0.98 -2.88 -4.72
N VAL A 57 -0.94 -3.40 -3.49
CA VAL A 57 0.32 -3.63 -2.78
C VAL A 57 1.23 -4.53 -3.60
N ASN A 58 0.68 -5.61 -4.10
CA ASN A 58 1.45 -6.58 -4.88
C ASN A 58 1.99 -5.95 -6.17
N GLU A 59 1.18 -5.17 -6.85
CA GLU A 59 1.57 -4.48 -8.07
C GLU A 59 2.70 -3.49 -7.82
N MET A 60 2.59 -2.70 -6.75
CA MET A 60 3.62 -1.73 -6.38
C MET A 60 4.92 -2.42 -5.96
N ALA A 61 4.81 -3.51 -5.21
CA ALA A 61 5.97 -4.31 -4.83
C ALA A 61 6.67 -4.90 -6.04
N PHE A 62 5.90 -5.37 -7.01
CA PHE A 62 6.43 -5.92 -8.26
C PHE A 62 7.21 -4.85 -9.03
N ASP A 63 6.65 -3.64 -9.12
CA ASP A 63 7.31 -2.53 -9.79
C ASP A 63 8.60 -2.12 -9.06
N SER A 64 8.59 -2.15 -7.73
CA SER A 64 9.76 -1.79 -6.93
C SER A 64 10.92 -2.78 -7.06
N SER A 65 10.63 -4.01 -7.43
CA SER A 65 11.65 -5.06 -7.53
C SER A 65 12.39 -5.07 -8.87
N HIS A 66 12.03 -4.19 -9.76
CA HIS A 66 12.71 -4.06 -11.06
C HIS A 66 13.97 -3.21 -11.00
#